data_6c51c6c2b079ae279d50fc560f9895b2
#
_entry.id   6c51c6c2b079ae279d50fc560f9895b2
#
_cell.length_a   1.000
_cell.length_b   1.000
_cell.length_c   1.000
_cell.angle_alpha   90.00
_cell.angle_beta   90.00
_cell.angle_gamma   90.00
#
_symmetry.space_group_name_H-M   'P 1'
#
loop_
_entity.id
_entity.type
_entity.pdbx_description
1 polymer ?
#
loop_
_entity_poly.entity_id
_entity_poly.type
_entity_poly.pdbx_seq_one_letter_code
_entity_poly.pdbx_strand_id
1 'polypeptide(L)'
;MGTHYSGPESDKLTLNAFIKLMRATESINNRLNRHLADADLTVSQFGTLEALYHLGPLNQRAIGEKILKSGGNITMVVDNLEKCGYVKRKKDPSDRRAVLIHLTKEGDKFIKGFFPKHLEKIKDEFSVLTDEEKVQLAALCKKLGLREDG
;
A
#
# COMPACT_ATOMS: atom_id res chain seq x y z
N MET A 1 -20.73 13.58 -5.78
CA MET A 1 -21.12 14.95 -5.45
C MET A 1 -19.93 15.89 -5.53
N GLY A 2 -20.16 17.13 -5.97
CA GLY A 2 -19.14 18.15 -5.98
C GLY A 2 -19.08 18.93 -4.66
N THR A 3 -18.30 20.00 -4.66
CA THR A 3 -18.24 20.90 -3.53
C THR A 3 -19.52 21.72 -3.39
N HIS A 4 -19.89 22.03 -2.16
CA HIS A 4 -20.99 22.96 -1.85
C HIS A 4 -20.50 24.39 -1.67
N TYR A 5 -19.20 24.61 -1.85
CA TYR A 5 -18.57 25.93 -1.68
C TYR A 5 -19.05 26.92 -2.76
N SER A 6 -19.40 28.13 -2.33
CA SER A 6 -19.81 29.22 -3.20
C SER A 6 -18.72 30.26 -3.27
N GLY A 7 -17.83 30.14 -4.22
CA GLY A 7 -16.69 31.05 -4.38
C GLY A 7 -16.18 31.03 -5.80
N PRO A 8 -14.95 31.53 -6.03
CA PRO A 8 -14.33 31.54 -7.35
C PRO A 8 -14.26 30.15 -7.98
N GLU A 9 -14.37 30.09 -9.31
CA GLU A 9 -14.32 28.83 -10.06
C GLU A 9 -13.00 28.07 -9.86
N SER A 10 -11.88 28.78 -9.76
CA SER A 10 -10.58 28.17 -9.50
C SER A 10 -10.55 27.41 -8.18
N ASP A 11 -11.20 27.95 -7.15
CA ASP A 11 -11.30 27.29 -5.84
C ASP A 11 -12.19 26.06 -5.92
N LYS A 12 -13.30 26.15 -6.67
CA LYS A 12 -14.22 25.02 -6.87
C LYS A 12 -13.53 23.87 -7.60
N LEU A 13 -12.71 24.17 -8.61
CA LEU A 13 -11.94 23.13 -9.32
C LEU A 13 -11.01 22.37 -8.34
N THR A 14 -10.30 23.12 -7.49
CA THR A 14 -9.40 22.53 -6.50
C THR A 14 -10.16 21.68 -5.50
N LEU A 15 -11.25 22.21 -4.95
CA LEU A 15 -12.05 21.49 -3.96
C LEU A 15 -12.70 20.24 -4.55
N ASN A 16 -13.19 20.31 -5.79
CA ASN A 16 -13.79 19.15 -6.45
C ASN A 16 -12.75 18.05 -6.67
N ALA A 17 -11.54 18.40 -7.10
CA ALA A 17 -10.46 17.42 -7.28
C ALA A 17 -10.10 16.77 -5.96
N PHE A 18 -9.94 17.56 -4.90
CA PHE A 18 -9.63 17.08 -3.56
C PHE A 18 -10.71 16.13 -3.03
N ILE A 19 -11.97 16.56 -3.09
CA ILE A 19 -13.09 15.76 -2.56
C ILE A 19 -13.20 14.43 -3.31
N LYS A 20 -13.12 14.46 -4.63
CA LYS A 20 -13.24 13.24 -5.44
C LYS A 20 -12.09 12.28 -5.22
N LEU A 21 -10.87 12.80 -5.07
CA LEU A 21 -9.71 11.98 -4.75
C LEU A 21 -9.87 11.31 -3.38
N MET A 22 -10.26 12.06 -2.37
CA MET A 22 -10.44 11.51 -1.02
C MET A 22 -11.55 10.47 -0.96
N ARG A 23 -12.67 10.74 -1.60
CA ARG A 23 -13.80 9.79 -1.65
C ARG A 23 -13.44 8.52 -2.40
N ALA A 24 -12.76 8.63 -3.54
CA ALA A 24 -12.33 7.48 -4.31
C ALA A 24 -11.37 6.62 -3.49
N THR A 25 -10.39 7.24 -2.84
CA THR A 25 -9.42 6.55 -1.98
C THR A 25 -10.12 5.80 -0.85
N GLU A 26 -11.05 6.46 -0.15
CA GLU A 26 -11.79 5.83 0.94
C GLU A 26 -12.64 4.66 0.46
N SER A 27 -13.37 4.85 -0.64
CA SER A 27 -14.24 3.79 -1.19
C SER A 27 -13.44 2.56 -1.62
N ILE A 28 -12.33 2.78 -2.32
CA ILE A 28 -11.45 1.68 -2.77
C ILE A 28 -10.88 0.95 -1.55
N ASN A 29 -10.35 1.70 -0.59
CA ASN A 29 -9.76 1.10 0.62
C ASN A 29 -10.80 0.29 1.40
N ASN A 30 -12.02 0.80 1.56
CA ASN A 30 -13.07 0.07 2.27
C ASN A 30 -13.40 -1.26 1.61
N ARG A 31 -13.46 -1.29 0.29
CA ARG A 31 -13.74 -2.53 -0.45
C ARG A 31 -12.57 -3.51 -0.40
N LEU A 32 -11.34 -3.01 -0.61
CA LEU A 32 -10.15 -3.87 -0.59
C LEU A 32 -9.83 -4.37 0.82
N ASN A 33 -10.08 -3.56 1.86
CA ASN A 33 -9.86 -3.97 3.25
C ASN A 33 -10.72 -5.15 3.66
N ARG A 34 -11.93 -5.26 3.11
CA ARG A 34 -12.78 -6.44 3.36
C ARG A 34 -12.11 -7.71 2.88
N HIS A 35 -11.50 -7.69 1.70
CA HIS A 35 -10.78 -8.84 1.16
C HIS A 35 -9.58 -9.20 2.03
N LEU A 36 -8.83 -8.20 2.49
CA LEU A 36 -7.70 -8.41 3.39
C LEU A 36 -8.15 -8.95 4.76
N ALA A 37 -9.24 -8.41 5.29
CA ALA A 37 -9.79 -8.86 6.57
C ALA A 37 -10.23 -10.33 6.54
N ASP A 38 -10.74 -10.78 5.41
CA ASP A 38 -11.11 -12.21 5.22
C ASP A 38 -9.88 -13.13 5.34
N ALA A 39 -8.69 -12.61 5.11
CA ALA A 39 -7.43 -13.33 5.27
C ALA A 39 -6.72 -12.97 6.59
N ASP A 40 -7.41 -12.28 7.51
CA ASP A 40 -6.86 -11.80 8.79
C ASP A 40 -5.66 -10.89 8.61
N LEU A 41 -5.65 -10.06 7.55
CA LEU A 41 -4.57 -9.13 7.27
C LEU A 41 -5.04 -7.68 7.34
N THR A 42 -4.14 -6.82 7.81
CA THR A 42 -4.27 -5.36 7.64
C THR A 42 -3.55 -4.95 6.35
N VAL A 43 -3.83 -3.74 5.89
CA VAL A 43 -3.14 -3.14 4.73
C VAL A 43 -1.63 -3.13 4.94
N SER A 44 -1.18 -2.76 6.15
CA SER A 44 0.25 -2.69 6.47
C SER A 44 0.92 -4.06 6.47
N GLN A 45 0.22 -5.07 6.98
CA GLN A 45 0.71 -6.46 6.96
C GLN A 45 0.83 -6.97 5.54
N PHE A 46 -0.21 -6.78 4.73
CA PHE A 46 -0.18 -7.17 3.31
C PHE A 46 0.93 -6.45 2.56
N GLY A 47 1.04 -5.13 2.72
CA GLY A 47 2.08 -4.33 2.06
C GLY A 47 3.49 -4.78 2.44
N THR A 48 3.70 -5.18 3.69
CA THR A 48 4.99 -5.71 4.14
C THR A 48 5.30 -7.05 3.46
N LEU A 49 4.34 -7.97 3.44
CA LEU A 49 4.53 -9.27 2.77
C LEU A 49 4.78 -9.09 1.27
N GLU A 50 4.03 -8.21 0.62
CA GLU A 50 4.19 -7.91 -0.79
C GLU A 50 5.58 -7.33 -1.09
N ALA A 51 6.03 -6.37 -0.29
CA ALA A 51 7.34 -5.77 -0.45
C ALA A 51 8.47 -6.81 -0.31
N LEU A 52 8.38 -7.66 0.70
CA LEU A 52 9.35 -8.73 0.89
C LEU A 52 9.32 -9.77 -0.23
N TYR A 53 8.14 -10.05 -0.75
CA TYR A 53 7.98 -11.00 -1.86
C TYR A 53 8.61 -10.51 -3.15
N HIS A 54 8.39 -9.23 -3.48
CA HIS A 54 8.89 -8.66 -4.74
C HIS A 54 10.34 -8.17 -4.66
N LEU A 55 10.79 -7.71 -3.49
CA LEU A 55 12.08 -7.05 -3.34
C LEU A 55 13.12 -7.89 -2.58
N GLY A 56 12.69 -8.99 -1.94
CA GLY A 56 13.55 -9.77 -1.07
C GLY A 56 13.68 -9.18 0.33
N PRO A 57 14.63 -9.67 1.14
CA PRO A 57 14.79 -9.20 2.52
C PRO A 57 15.05 -7.70 2.62
N LEU A 58 14.39 -7.04 3.57
CA LEU A 58 14.48 -5.61 3.80
C LEU A 58 14.60 -5.33 5.30
N ASN A 59 15.27 -4.23 5.67
CA ASN A 59 15.22 -3.73 7.03
C ASN A 59 13.89 -3.00 7.28
N GLN A 60 13.56 -2.74 8.54
CA GLN A 60 12.28 -2.12 8.91
C GLN A 60 12.11 -0.73 8.33
N ARG A 61 13.20 0.05 8.23
CA ARG A 61 13.15 1.38 7.64
C ARG A 61 12.72 1.32 6.17
N ALA A 62 13.33 0.43 5.40
CA ALA A 62 12.99 0.25 3.99
C ALA A 62 11.54 -0.19 3.80
N ILE A 63 11.05 -1.10 4.65
CA ILE A 63 9.64 -1.50 4.64
C ILE A 63 8.75 -0.30 4.92
N GLY A 64 9.08 0.48 5.95
CA GLY A 64 8.31 1.68 6.32
C GLY A 64 8.21 2.69 5.18
N GLU A 65 9.28 2.90 4.46
CA GLU A 65 9.28 3.78 3.28
C GLU A 65 8.38 3.24 2.17
N LYS A 66 8.39 1.93 1.95
CA LYS A 66 7.54 1.30 0.92
C LYS A 66 6.05 1.37 1.25
N ILE A 67 5.67 1.17 2.51
CA ILE A 67 4.26 1.20 2.92
C ILE A 67 3.84 2.52 3.57
N LEU A 68 4.73 3.52 3.59
CA LEU A 68 4.47 4.87 4.10
C LEU A 68 4.02 4.88 5.56
N LYS A 69 4.68 4.09 6.40
CA LYS A 69 4.37 4.01 7.84
C LYS A 69 5.57 4.44 8.69
N SER A 70 5.28 4.92 9.89
CA SER A 70 6.32 5.29 10.86
C SER A 70 7.03 4.04 11.41
N GLY A 71 8.26 4.21 11.88
CA GLY A 71 9.08 3.12 12.41
C GLY A 71 8.42 2.33 13.53
N GLY A 72 7.70 3.01 14.44
CA GLY A 72 6.99 2.34 15.54
C GLY A 72 5.88 1.42 15.04
N ASN A 73 5.12 1.87 14.06
CA ASN A 73 4.06 1.06 13.44
C ASN A 73 4.66 -0.15 12.72
N ILE A 74 5.82 -0.01 12.09
CA ILE A 74 6.48 -1.13 11.41
C ILE A 74 6.91 -2.19 12.40
N THR A 75 7.43 -1.82 13.54
CA THR A 75 7.81 -2.80 14.58
C THR A 75 6.62 -3.67 14.95
N MET A 76 5.46 -3.06 15.19
CA MET A 76 4.23 -3.80 15.53
C MET A 76 3.79 -4.70 14.37
N VAL A 77 3.83 -4.20 13.14
CA VAL A 77 3.45 -4.97 11.95
C VAL A 77 4.34 -6.20 11.82
N VAL A 78 5.65 -6.03 11.95
CA VAL A 78 6.61 -7.13 11.85
C VAL A 78 6.44 -8.12 13.00
N ASP A 79 6.21 -7.63 14.23
CA ASP A 79 5.95 -8.50 15.39
C ASP A 79 4.73 -9.38 15.14
N ASN A 80 3.65 -8.81 14.62
CA ASN A 80 2.43 -9.57 14.33
C ASN A 80 2.64 -10.59 13.22
N LEU A 81 3.36 -10.23 12.16
CA LEU A 81 3.68 -11.17 11.08
C LEU A 81 4.61 -12.29 11.54
N GLU A 82 5.51 -11.99 12.46
CA GLU A 82 6.39 -12.99 13.04
C GLU A 82 5.59 -13.99 13.89
N LYS A 83 4.63 -13.50 14.67
CA LYS A 83 3.71 -14.35 15.45
C LYS A 83 2.87 -15.25 14.54
N CYS A 84 2.48 -14.78 13.37
CA CYS A 84 1.77 -15.57 12.38
C CYS A 84 2.66 -16.59 11.66
N GLY A 85 3.96 -16.51 11.86
CA GLY A 85 4.91 -17.40 11.20
C GLY A 85 5.25 -17.03 9.76
N TYR A 86 4.90 -15.83 9.32
CA TYR A 86 5.10 -15.40 7.93
C TYR A 86 6.44 -14.72 7.69
N VAL A 87 7.05 -14.13 8.72
CA VAL A 87 8.34 -13.47 8.61
C VAL A 87 9.23 -13.84 9.79
N LYS A 88 10.51 -13.59 9.64
CA LYS A 88 11.51 -13.72 10.72
C LYS A 88 12.55 -12.62 10.61
N ARG A 89 13.08 -12.23 11.75
CA ARG A 89 14.19 -11.28 11.86
C ARG A 89 15.50 -12.03 11.83
N LYS A 90 16.43 -11.56 10.99
CA LYS A 90 17.80 -12.10 10.94
C LYS A 90 18.79 -10.96 10.89
N LYS A 91 19.96 -11.15 11.52
CA LYS A 91 21.05 -10.19 11.40
C LYS A 91 21.53 -10.12 9.95
N ASP A 92 21.82 -8.90 9.51
CA ASP A 92 22.40 -8.70 8.18
C ASP A 92 23.86 -9.23 8.19
N PRO A 93 24.22 -10.15 7.28
CA PRO A 93 25.60 -10.66 7.21
C PRO A 93 26.63 -9.57 6.93
N SER A 94 26.24 -8.49 6.26
CA SER A 94 27.12 -7.39 5.87
C SER A 94 27.20 -6.26 6.89
N ASP A 95 26.28 -6.22 7.87
CA ASP A 95 26.21 -5.18 8.89
C ASP A 95 25.66 -5.74 10.20
N ARG A 96 26.52 -5.89 11.20
CA ARG A 96 26.18 -6.45 12.51
C ARG A 96 25.09 -5.66 13.25
N ARG A 97 24.91 -4.38 12.90
CA ARG A 97 23.93 -3.49 13.55
C ARG A 97 22.57 -3.56 12.90
N ALA A 98 22.48 -4.10 11.70
CA ALA A 98 21.25 -4.15 10.93
C ALA A 98 20.55 -5.49 11.11
N VAL A 99 19.22 -5.44 11.11
CA VAL A 99 18.35 -6.61 11.13
C VAL A 99 17.52 -6.59 9.86
N LEU A 100 17.54 -7.70 9.13
CA LEU A 100 16.74 -7.89 7.93
C LEU A 100 15.50 -8.71 8.26
N ILE A 101 14.41 -8.35 7.64
CA ILE A 101 13.15 -9.09 7.70
C ILE A 101 13.09 -10.00 6.49
N HIS A 102 12.86 -11.28 6.72
CA HIS A 102 12.77 -12.30 5.68
C HIS A 102 11.40 -12.95 5.70
N LEU A 103 10.88 -13.30 4.52
CA LEU A 103 9.75 -14.22 4.47
C LEU A 103 10.20 -15.62 4.93
N THR A 104 9.34 -16.28 5.70
CA THR A 104 9.48 -17.72 5.96
C THR A 104 8.95 -18.49 4.74
N LYS A 105 9.12 -19.82 4.75
CA LYS A 105 8.49 -20.67 3.72
C LYS A 105 6.98 -20.51 3.71
N GLU A 106 6.36 -20.43 4.90
CA GLU A 106 4.93 -20.22 5.06
C GLU A 106 4.50 -18.86 4.53
N GLY A 107 5.29 -17.82 4.83
CA GLY A 107 5.02 -16.47 4.35
C GLY A 107 5.11 -16.36 2.83
N ASP A 108 6.16 -16.95 2.25
CA ASP A 108 6.32 -17.00 0.79
C ASP A 108 5.16 -17.73 0.13
N LYS A 109 4.82 -18.90 0.64
CA LYS A 109 3.70 -19.70 0.12
C LYS A 109 2.37 -18.94 0.22
N PHE A 110 2.15 -18.28 1.36
CA PHE A 110 0.93 -17.52 1.59
C PHE A 110 0.79 -16.37 0.59
N ILE A 111 1.81 -15.52 0.48
CA ILE A 111 1.73 -14.33 -0.39
C ILE A 111 1.68 -14.72 -1.87
N LYS A 112 2.38 -15.77 -2.25
CA LYS A 112 2.38 -16.29 -3.61
C LYS A 112 0.97 -16.72 -4.04
N GLY A 113 0.20 -17.33 -3.13
CA GLY A 113 -1.19 -17.74 -3.41
C GLY A 113 -2.18 -16.60 -3.26
N PHE A 114 -1.94 -15.68 -2.31
CA PHE A 114 -2.87 -14.61 -1.99
C PHE A 114 -2.76 -13.42 -2.94
N PHE A 115 -1.53 -13.03 -3.33
CA PHE A 115 -1.30 -11.83 -4.14
C PHE A 115 -2.09 -11.85 -5.45
N PRO A 116 -2.13 -12.95 -6.24
CA PRO A 116 -2.92 -12.95 -7.48
C PRO A 116 -4.40 -12.68 -7.25
N LYS A 117 -4.96 -13.18 -6.17
CA LYS A 117 -6.38 -12.96 -5.82
C LYS A 117 -6.63 -11.50 -5.45
N HIS A 118 -5.72 -10.91 -4.70
CA HIS A 118 -5.82 -9.50 -4.32
C HIS A 118 -5.63 -8.59 -5.54
N LEU A 119 -4.70 -8.94 -6.42
CA LEU A 119 -4.49 -8.22 -7.68
C LEU A 119 -5.77 -8.19 -8.52
N GLU A 120 -6.50 -9.31 -8.61
CA GLU A 120 -7.78 -9.34 -9.34
C GLU A 120 -8.80 -8.37 -8.72
N LYS A 121 -8.84 -8.28 -7.38
CA LYS A 121 -9.72 -7.31 -6.71
C LYS A 121 -9.33 -5.87 -7.04
N ILE A 122 -8.04 -5.57 -7.08
CA ILE A 122 -7.56 -4.24 -7.48
C ILE A 122 -7.91 -3.96 -8.94
N LYS A 123 -7.71 -4.94 -9.82
CA LYS A 123 -8.08 -4.80 -11.25
C LYS A 123 -9.56 -4.51 -11.40
N ASP A 124 -10.41 -5.19 -10.65
CA ASP A 124 -11.86 -4.94 -10.69
C ASP A 124 -12.20 -3.51 -10.27
N GLU A 125 -11.54 -2.99 -9.22
CA GLU A 125 -11.74 -1.61 -8.79
C GLU A 125 -11.42 -0.59 -9.89
N PHE A 126 -10.40 -0.88 -10.69
CA PHE A 126 -9.92 0.03 -11.73
C PHE A 126 -10.48 -0.30 -13.12
N SER A 127 -11.38 -1.30 -13.22
CA SER A 127 -11.93 -1.73 -14.50
C SER A 127 -12.80 -0.68 -15.20
N VAL A 128 -13.28 0.31 -14.46
CA VAL A 128 -14.06 1.43 -15.00
C VAL A 128 -13.21 2.45 -15.75
N LEU A 129 -11.89 2.35 -15.63
CA LEU A 129 -10.95 3.25 -16.31
C LEU A 129 -10.32 2.57 -17.52
N THR A 130 -10.09 3.35 -18.58
CA THR A 130 -9.28 2.88 -19.71
C THR A 130 -7.82 2.83 -19.31
N ASP A 131 -6.98 2.15 -20.11
CA ASP A 131 -5.55 2.09 -19.86
C ASP A 131 -4.90 3.48 -19.89
N GLU A 132 -5.33 4.35 -20.82
CA GLU A 132 -4.86 5.74 -20.88
C GLU A 132 -5.21 6.50 -19.62
N GLU A 133 -6.44 6.33 -19.11
CA GLU A 133 -6.88 6.96 -17.87
C GLU A 133 -6.09 6.47 -16.67
N LYS A 134 -5.75 5.19 -16.62
CA LYS A 134 -4.89 4.63 -15.55
C LYS A 134 -3.51 5.25 -15.57
N VAL A 135 -2.92 5.42 -16.75
CA VAL A 135 -1.62 6.08 -16.92
C VAL A 135 -1.70 7.54 -16.45
N GLN A 136 -2.74 8.26 -16.86
CA GLN A 136 -2.96 9.66 -16.46
C GLN A 136 -3.13 9.77 -14.95
N LEU A 137 -3.96 8.91 -14.36
CA LEU A 137 -4.20 8.91 -12.91
C LEU A 137 -2.91 8.67 -12.14
N ALA A 138 -2.11 7.68 -12.55
CA ALA A 138 -0.84 7.38 -11.91
C ALA A 138 0.11 8.59 -11.96
N ALA A 139 0.20 9.25 -13.12
CA ALA A 139 1.06 10.42 -13.30
C ALA A 139 0.59 11.60 -12.44
N LEU A 140 -0.72 11.87 -12.41
CA LEU A 140 -1.30 12.94 -11.61
C LEU A 140 -1.13 12.70 -10.11
N CYS A 141 -1.36 11.47 -9.66
CA CYS A 141 -1.16 11.08 -8.26
C CYS A 141 0.30 11.19 -7.84
N LYS A 142 1.23 10.78 -8.70
CA LYS A 142 2.66 10.92 -8.44
C LYS A 142 3.06 12.38 -8.29
N LYS A 143 2.63 13.22 -9.25
CA LYS A 143 2.89 14.65 -9.22
C LYS A 143 2.37 15.28 -7.93
N LEU A 144 1.14 14.97 -7.56
CA LEU A 144 0.51 15.50 -6.35
C LEU A 144 1.17 14.98 -5.08
N GLY A 145 1.45 13.68 -5.02
CA GLY A 145 2.02 13.05 -3.83
C GLY A 145 3.46 13.46 -3.54
N LEU A 146 4.27 13.61 -4.58
CA LEU A 146 5.67 14.03 -4.44
C LEU A 146 5.83 15.55 -4.54
N ARG A 147 4.79 16.27 -4.91
CA ARG A 147 4.80 17.72 -5.15
C ARG A 147 5.82 18.14 -6.21
N GLU A 148 5.94 17.31 -7.22
CA GLU A 148 6.83 17.55 -8.36
C GLU A 148 6.08 18.25 -9.49
N ASP A 149 6.77 19.15 -10.18
CA ASP A 149 6.20 19.92 -11.30
C ASP A 149 6.23 19.15 -12.63
N GLY A 150 5.87 17.92 -12.61
CA GLY A 150 5.76 17.18 -13.85
C GLY A 150 6.56 15.93 -13.95
#